data_6b45de25e2a2d84603e231b426cb2da6
#
_entry.id   6b45de25e2a2d84603e231b426cb2da6
#
_cell.length_a   1.000
_cell.length_b   1.000
_cell.length_c   1.000
_cell.angle_alpha   90.00
_cell.angle_beta   90.00
_cell.angle_gamma   90.00
#
_symmetry.space_group_name_H-M   'P 1'
#
loop_
_entity.id
_entity.type
_entity.pdbx_description
1 polymer ?
#
loop_
_entity_poly.entity_id
_entity_poly.type
_entity_poly.pdbx_seq_one_letter_code
_entity_poly.pdbx_strand_id
1 'polypeptide(L)'
;QCQEIGGGDGGGDGNGDGPYQYSTISESQGLRNGPDYRDGFVYYPIGGEPPYKSIVLTPGFGGGSSEMSSWAEFYASHGFIAMRIGPNDAINDSHYMRGLGLIDAIESIKQENIREESPLYGLIDENSFSVSGYSMGGGASHDAAMMDGSLKAVISLNPTVIFEDCNLCPGNDYDGVTYCICLVPEFVDHAIPSLIFAGEVELNELTAYEGLLGQDIYANMPTTTDKIMFEGANSGHGFAAYPSGE
;
A
#
# COMPACT_ATOMS: atom_id res chain seq x y z
N GLN A 1 22.67 -27.32 -16.43
CA GLN A 1 23.56 -26.73 -15.42
C GLN A 1 23.03 -25.36 -15.10
N CYS A 2 22.35 -25.23 -13.98
CA CYS A 2 21.97 -23.93 -13.42
C CYS A 2 23.23 -23.31 -12.82
N GLN A 3 23.57 -22.12 -13.27
CA GLN A 3 24.63 -21.31 -12.67
C GLN A 3 24.04 -20.57 -11.48
N GLU A 4 24.52 -20.83 -10.27
CA GLU A 4 24.28 -20.00 -9.12
C GLU A 4 24.90 -18.61 -9.35
N ILE A 5 24.07 -17.58 -9.39
CA ILE A 5 24.53 -16.19 -9.39
C ILE A 5 24.52 -15.74 -7.93
N GLY A 6 25.71 -15.40 -7.43
CA GLY A 6 25.92 -15.06 -6.02
C GLY A 6 25.11 -13.86 -5.56
N GLY A 7 24.54 -13.99 -4.36
CA GLY A 7 23.72 -12.98 -3.71
C GLY A 7 24.52 -11.75 -3.30
N GLY A 8 23.93 -10.59 -3.49
CA GLY A 8 24.32 -9.36 -2.81
C GLY A 8 23.81 -9.39 -1.38
N ASP A 9 24.62 -8.88 -0.44
CA ASP A 9 24.34 -8.79 1.00
C ASP A 9 23.18 -7.83 1.31
N GLY A 10 21.96 -8.29 1.09
CA GLY A 10 20.76 -7.78 1.75
C GLY A 10 20.26 -8.91 2.62
N GLY A 11 20.43 -8.81 3.92
CA GLY A 11 20.03 -9.82 4.88
C GLY A 11 18.51 -9.99 4.95
N GLY A 12 17.95 -10.72 4.01
CA GLY A 12 16.62 -11.28 4.04
C GLY A 12 16.74 -12.75 4.35
N ASP A 13 16.19 -13.17 5.45
CA ASP A 13 16.05 -14.56 5.82
C ASP A 13 15.12 -15.22 4.79
N GLY A 14 15.67 -16.02 3.89
CA GLY A 14 15.12 -16.69 2.74
C GLY A 14 13.70 -17.30 2.79
N ASN A 15 12.72 -16.57 3.20
CA ASN A 15 11.32 -16.95 3.24
C ASN A 15 10.48 -15.95 2.42
N GLY A 16 10.39 -16.18 1.13
CA GLY A 16 9.50 -15.44 0.25
C GLY A 16 10.17 -14.59 -0.82
N ASP A 17 11.50 -14.65 -0.98
CA ASP A 17 12.19 -13.95 -2.05
C ASP A 17 11.77 -14.51 -3.42
N GLY A 18 11.37 -13.60 -4.30
CA GLY A 18 11.04 -13.92 -5.68
C GLY A 18 12.28 -14.28 -6.51
N PRO A 19 12.09 -14.64 -7.79
CA PRO A 19 13.18 -15.13 -8.64
C PRO A 19 14.15 -14.01 -9.10
N TYR A 20 13.86 -12.74 -8.84
CA TYR A 20 14.66 -11.61 -9.32
C TYR A 20 15.45 -10.96 -8.21
N GLN A 21 16.69 -10.60 -8.52
CA GLN A 21 17.40 -9.58 -7.74
C GLN A 21 16.74 -8.22 -8.00
N TYR A 22 16.93 -7.26 -7.09
CA TYR A 22 16.41 -5.92 -7.25
C TYR A 22 17.49 -4.87 -7.01
N SER A 23 17.24 -3.67 -7.50
CA SER A 23 18.01 -2.46 -7.22
C SER A 23 17.07 -1.33 -6.82
N THR A 24 17.62 -0.17 -6.49
CA THR A 24 16.85 0.92 -5.89
C THR A 24 17.13 2.28 -6.53
N ILE A 25 16.15 3.18 -6.43
CA ILE A 25 16.28 4.61 -6.77
C ILE A 25 15.74 5.41 -5.59
N SER A 26 16.49 6.44 -5.20
CA SER A 26 16.10 7.39 -4.16
C SER A 26 16.10 8.82 -4.69
N GLU A 27 15.64 9.77 -3.88
CA GLU A 27 15.66 11.19 -4.20
C GLU A 27 17.08 11.71 -4.52
N SER A 28 18.11 11.17 -3.86
CA SER A 28 19.51 11.53 -4.16
C SER A 28 19.97 11.10 -5.56
N GLN A 29 19.24 10.23 -6.21
CA GLN A 29 19.44 9.75 -7.58
C GLN A 29 18.46 10.39 -8.58
N GLY A 30 17.74 11.43 -8.14
CA GLY A 30 16.82 12.19 -8.99
C GLY A 30 15.38 11.72 -8.99
N LEU A 31 15.00 10.75 -8.12
CA LEU A 31 13.60 10.40 -7.92
C LEU A 31 12.83 11.64 -7.43
N ARG A 32 11.69 11.92 -8.07
CA ARG A 32 10.81 13.01 -7.64
C ARG A 32 10.30 12.75 -6.22
N ASN A 33 10.34 13.76 -5.38
CA ASN A 33 9.60 13.84 -4.14
C ASN A 33 8.34 14.68 -4.39
N GLY A 34 7.17 14.07 -4.20
CA GLY A 34 5.91 14.74 -4.52
C GLY A 34 5.53 15.82 -3.52
N PRO A 35 4.46 16.61 -3.73
CA PRO A 35 3.94 17.45 -2.67
C PRO A 35 3.12 16.64 -1.63
N ASP A 36 2.48 15.53 -2.03
CA ASP A 36 1.52 14.80 -1.20
C ASP A 36 2.12 13.61 -0.44
N TYR A 37 3.42 13.40 -0.56
CA TYR A 37 4.18 12.40 0.20
C TYR A 37 5.62 12.85 0.41
N ARG A 38 6.36 12.14 1.25
CA ARG A 38 7.81 12.30 1.45
C ARG A 38 8.53 10.96 1.52
N ASP A 39 9.87 11.02 1.49
CA ASP A 39 10.76 9.87 1.66
C ASP A 39 10.47 8.75 0.65
N GLY A 40 10.18 9.11 -0.61
CA GLY A 40 9.94 8.17 -1.68
C GLY A 40 11.18 7.31 -1.96
N PHE A 41 10.97 6.00 -2.16
CA PHE A 41 12.04 5.05 -2.45
C PHE A 41 11.52 3.95 -3.36
N VAL A 42 12.16 3.77 -4.51
CA VAL A 42 11.77 2.77 -5.51
C VAL A 42 12.67 1.56 -5.44
N TYR A 43 12.08 0.38 -5.47
CA TYR A 43 12.72 -0.91 -5.69
C TYR A 43 12.30 -1.42 -7.06
N TYR A 44 13.22 -1.99 -7.84
CA TYR A 44 12.90 -2.50 -9.16
C TYR A 44 13.69 -3.77 -9.49
N PRO A 45 13.11 -4.72 -10.25
CA PRO A 45 13.76 -5.99 -10.57
C PRO A 45 14.98 -5.78 -11.47
N ILE A 46 16.01 -6.57 -11.23
CA ILE A 46 17.16 -6.72 -12.14
C ILE A 46 16.93 -7.96 -12.98
N GLY A 47 16.83 -7.77 -14.29
CA GLY A 47 16.41 -8.85 -15.19
C GLY A 47 14.89 -9.01 -15.19
N GLY A 48 14.36 -9.89 -15.96
CA GLY A 48 12.91 -10.03 -16.19
C GLY A 48 12.51 -9.42 -17.53
N GLU A 49 11.22 -9.32 -17.76
CA GLU A 49 10.68 -8.92 -19.06
C GLU A 49 9.86 -7.59 -18.91
N PRO A 50 10.43 -6.44 -19.30
CA PRO A 50 9.66 -5.20 -19.34
C PRO A 50 8.57 -5.26 -20.45
N PRO A 51 7.53 -4.40 -20.41
CA PRO A 51 7.37 -3.35 -19.41
C PRO A 51 6.91 -3.87 -18.04
N TYR A 52 7.49 -3.29 -16.96
CA TYR A 52 7.17 -3.70 -15.59
C TYR A 52 5.89 -3.05 -15.08
N LYS A 53 5.09 -3.82 -14.35
CA LYS A 53 3.96 -3.32 -13.57
C LYS A 53 4.44 -2.70 -12.27
N SER A 54 3.66 -1.77 -11.73
CA SER A 54 4.08 -1.01 -10.55
C SER A 54 3.08 -1.08 -9.41
N ILE A 55 3.60 -1.00 -8.18
CA ILE A 55 2.81 -0.90 -6.96
C ILE A 55 3.40 0.18 -6.05
N VAL A 56 2.53 1.00 -5.46
CA VAL A 56 2.92 2.01 -4.47
C VAL A 56 2.42 1.62 -3.10
N LEU A 57 3.24 1.84 -2.05
CA LEU A 57 2.97 1.40 -0.69
C LEU A 57 3.08 2.55 0.31
N THR A 58 2.14 2.64 1.24
CA THR A 58 2.14 3.61 2.34
C THR A 58 1.97 2.94 3.70
N PRO A 59 2.65 3.44 4.78
CA PRO A 59 2.61 2.83 6.10
C PRO A 59 1.33 3.16 6.88
N GLY A 60 1.22 2.57 8.06
CA GLY A 60 0.19 2.85 9.05
C GLY A 60 0.37 4.17 9.82
N PHE A 61 -0.46 4.36 10.85
CA PHE A 61 -0.40 5.51 11.76
C PHE A 61 0.97 5.59 12.46
N GLY A 62 1.54 6.78 12.49
CA GLY A 62 2.85 7.02 13.11
C GLY A 62 4.05 6.51 12.31
N GLY A 63 3.81 5.75 11.24
CA GLY A 63 4.83 5.10 10.44
C GLY A 63 5.49 6.00 9.40
N GLY A 64 6.76 5.72 9.12
CA GLY A 64 7.51 6.31 8.00
C GLY A 64 7.64 5.34 6.83
N SER A 65 8.13 5.83 5.68
CA SER A 65 8.22 5.04 4.45
C SER A 65 8.98 3.71 4.62
N SER A 66 9.99 3.68 5.51
CA SER A 66 10.83 2.49 5.74
C SER A 66 10.07 1.27 6.30
N GLU A 67 8.90 1.46 6.91
CA GLU A 67 8.09 0.34 7.39
C GLU A 67 7.56 -0.55 6.26
N MET A 68 7.44 0.00 5.05
CA MET A 68 7.00 -0.75 3.89
C MET A 68 8.16 -1.38 3.09
N SER A 69 9.40 -1.34 3.62
CA SER A 69 10.58 -1.84 2.90
C SER A 69 10.47 -3.32 2.54
N SER A 70 10.13 -4.17 3.51
CA SER A 70 10.03 -5.63 3.29
C SER A 70 9.00 -5.99 2.22
N TRP A 71 7.86 -5.30 2.19
CA TRP A 71 6.85 -5.47 1.14
C TRP A 71 7.34 -4.96 -0.21
N ALA A 72 8.06 -3.82 -0.25
CA ALA A 72 8.61 -3.31 -1.50
C ALA A 72 9.69 -4.24 -2.08
N GLU A 73 10.54 -4.81 -1.23
CA GLU A 73 11.54 -5.82 -1.59
C GLU A 73 10.88 -7.10 -2.11
N PHE A 74 9.84 -7.57 -1.41
CA PHE A 74 9.04 -8.71 -1.86
C PHE A 74 8.48 -8.49 -3.26
N TYR A 75 7.80 -7.37 -3.52
CA TYR A 75 7.23 -7.09 -4.84
C TYR A 75 8.32 -6.96 -5.91
N ALA A 76 9.43 -6.29 -5.61
CA ALA A 76 10.52 -6.13 -6.57
C ALA A 76 11.16 -7.47 -6.93
N SER A 77 11.36 -8.34 -5.95
CA SER A 77 11.89 -9.69 -6.20
C SER A 77 10.92 -10.56 -7.01
N HIS A 78 9.64 -10.21 -7.06
CA HIS A 78 8.62 -10.87 -7.88
C HIS A 78 8.35 -10.19 -9.23
N GLY A 79 9.17 -9.21 -9.61
CA GLY A 79 9.13 -8.60 -10.94
C GLY A 79 8.29 -7.33 -11.06
N PHE A 80 7.91 -6.70 -9.94
CA PHE A 80 7.22 -5.40 -9.92
C PHE A 80 8.19 -4.27 -9.66
N ILE A 81 7.88 -3.08 -10.15
CA ILE A 81 8.43 -1.85 -9.60
C ILE A 81 7.61 -1.53 -8.35
N ALA A 82 8.25 -1.41 -7.20
CA ALA A 82 7.61 -1.12 -5.94
C ALA A 82 8.13 0.21 -5.36
N MET A 83 7.25 1.17 -5.12
CA MET A 83 7.61 2.43 -4.51
C MET A 83 6.97 2.54 -3.12
N ARG A 84 7.79 2.67 -2.09
CA ARG A 84 7.31 3.02 -0.77
C ARG A 84 7.39 4.52 -0.54
N ILE A 85 6.38 5.06 0.13
CA ILE A 85 6.30 6.49 0.49
C ILE A 85 5.97 6.65 1.97
N GLY A 86 6.35 7.78 2.54
CA GLY A 86 5.91 8.23 3.86
C GLY A 86 4.85 9.32 3.73
N PRO A 87 3.93 9.45 4.69
CA PRO A 87 3.05 10.61 4.78
C PRO A 87 3.85 11.87 5.12
N ASN A 88 3.35 13.04 4.76
CA ASN A 88 3.97 14.31 5.13
C ASN A 88 3.96 14.53 6.64
N ASP A 89 2.90 14.13 7.30
CA ASP A 89 2.78 14.07 8.75
C ASP A 89 2.28 12.68 9.17
N ALA A 90 3.16 11.91 9.81
CA ALA A 90 2.87 10.52 10.20
C ALA A 90 1.72 10.39 11.21
N ILE A 91 1.41 11.45 11.95
CA ILE A 91 0.38 11.48 13.00
C ILE A 91 -0.93 12.10 12.49
N ASN A 92 -0.84 13.20 11.72
CA ASN A 92 -2.02 14.00 11.39
C ASN A 92 -2.52 13.79 9.95
N ASP A 93 -1.72 13.18 9.05
CA ASP A 93 -2.22 12.88 7.71
C ASP A 93 -3.28 11.79 7.76
N SER A 94 -4.43 12.11 7.21
CA SER A 94 -5.60 11.27 7.11
C SER A 94 -5.42 10.07 6.18
N HIS A 95 -6.38 9.16 6.15
CA HIS A 95 -6.49 8.13 5.12
C HIS A 95 -6.55 8.79 3.74
N TYR A 96 -7.38 9.82 3.60
CA TYR A 96 -7.52 10.56 2.35
C TYR A 96 -6.20 11.21 1.90
N MET A 97 -5.47 11.88 2.80
CA MET A 97 -4.16 12.49 2.48
C MET A 97 -3.13 11.45 2.08
N ARG A 98 -3.12 10.29 2.75
CA ARG A 98 -2.27 9.15 2.35
C ARG A 98 -2.67 8.57 1.00
N GLY A 99 -3.99 8.56 0.70
CA GLY A 99 -4.52 8.20 -0.62
C GLY A 99 -4.02 9.15 -1.72
N LEU A 100 -4.04 10.46 -1.49
CA LEU A 100 -3.44 11.46 -2.39
C LEU A 100 -1.94 11.19 -2.58
N GLY A 101 -1.21 10.86 -1.51
CA GLY A 101 0.20 10.49 -1.59
C GLY A 101 0.45 9.27 -2.47
N LEU A 102 -0.41 8.25 -2.41
CA LEU A 102 -0.32 7.08 -3.30
C LEU A 102 -0.49 7.46 -4.77
N ILE A 103 -1.46 8.32 -5.08
CA ILE A 103 -1.69 8.81 -6.45
C ILE A 103 -0.53 9.67 -6.93
N ASP A 104 -0.02 10.58 -6.10
CA ASP A 104 1.12 11.43 -6.45
C ASP A 104 2.42 10.61 -6.67
N ALA A 105 2.61 9.53 -5.93
CA ALA A 105 3.73 8.62 -6.12
C ALA A 105 3.65 7.82 -7.43
N ILE A 106 2.45 7.50 -7.91
CA ILE A 106 2.26 6.94 -9.26
C ILE A 106 2.80 7.89 -10.32
N GLU A 107 2.54 9.19 -10.18
CA GLU A 107 3.09 10.19 -11.10
C GLU A 107 4.62 10.26 -11.04
N SER A 108 5.21 10.03 -9.87
CA SER A 108 6.66 9.95 -9.73
C SER A 108 7.27 8.74 -10.44
N ILE A 109 6.60 7.58 -10.38
CA ILE A 109 7.02 6.40 -11.16
C ILE A 109 6.90 6.68 -12.66
N LYS A 110 5.81 7.30 -13.12
CA LYS A 110 5.65 7.67 -14.55
C LYS A 110 6.76 8.60 -15.02
N GLN A 111 7.22 9.53 -14.17
CA GLN A 111 8.35 10.40 -14.50
C GLN A 111 9.66 9.63 -14.68
N GLU A 112 9.88 8.54 -13.95
CA GLU A 112 11.06 7.69 -14.16
C GLU A 112 11.03 7.00 -15.54
N ASN A 113 9.85 6.77 -16.13
CA ASN A 113 9.73 6.20 -17.47
C ASN A 113 10.21 7.14 -18.58
N ILE A 114 10.21 8.44 -18.34
CA ILE A 114 10.62 9.48 -19.32
C ILE A 114 11.90 10.21 -18.95
N ARG A 115 12.45 10.00 -17.77
CA ARG A 115 13.73 10.57 -17.35
C ARG A 115 14.88 9.74 -17.93
N GLU A 116 15.63 10.32 -18.89
CA GLU A 116 16.69 9.62 -19.64
C GLU A 116 17.78 9.01 -18.77
N GLU A 117 18.10 9.62 -17.61
CA GLU A 117 19.09 9.12 -16.66
C GLU A 117 18.56 8.04 -15.72
N SER A 118 17.27 7.77 -15.76
CA SER A 118 16.67 6.74 -14.93
C SER A 118 17.02 5.33 -15.44
N PRO A 119 17.35 4.39 -14.55
CA PRO A 119 17.47 2.98 -14.94
C PRO A 119 16.13 2.37 -15.35
N LEU A 120 15.01 3.08 -15.15
CA LEU A 120 13.66 2.66 -15.54
C LEU A 120 13.16 3.34 -16.83
N TYR A 121 14.00 4.12 -17.50
CA TYR A 121 13.63 4.81 -18.73
C TYR A 121 13.08 3.85 -19.79
N GLY A 122 11.83 4.05 -20.20
CA GLY A 122 11.14 3.24 -21.19
C GLY A 122 10.79 1.81 -20.76
N LEU A 123 10.88 1.47 -19.46
CA LEU A 123 10.67 0.11 -18.95
C LEU A 123 9.36 -0.07 -18.15
N ILE A 124 8.55 0.98 -17.98
CA ILE A 124 7.37 0.96 -17.12
C ILE A 124 6.10 0.78 -17.94
N ASP A 125 5.22 -0.12 -17.50
CA ASP A 125 3.85 -0.20 -18.02
C ASP A 125 3.00 0.92 -17.41
N GLU A 126 2.80 2.00 -18.16
CA GLU A 126 2.04 3.18 -17.73
C GLU A 126 0.54 2.93 -17.50
N ASN A 127 0.05 1.75 -17.85
CA ASN A 127 -1.34 1.36 -17.68
C ASN A 127 -1.54 0.34 -16.56
N SER A 128 -0.49 0.03 -15.76
CA SER A 128 -0.54 -1.09 -14.81
C SER A 128 0.03 -0.69 -13.44
N PHE A 129 -0.74 0.14 -12.75
CA PHE A 129 -0.45 0.58 -11.38
C PHE A 129 -1.40 -0.05 -10.38
N SER A 130 -0.87 -0.42 -9.23
CA SER A 130 -1.60 -0.92 -8.06
C SER A 130 -1.17 -0.15 -6.81
N VAL A 131 -1.99 -0.22 -5.78
CA VAL A 131 -1.71 0.44 -4.49
C VAL A 131 -1.79 -0.57 -3.36
N SER A 132 -1.02 -0.32 -2.31
CA SER A 132 -1.00 -1.13 -1.10
C SER A 132 -0.71 -0.26 0.12
N GLY A 133 -1.05 -0.76 1.29
CA GLY A 133 -0.68 -0.13 2.54
C GLY A 133 -1.05 -0.97 3.74
N TYR A 134 -0.41 -0.66 4.86
CA TYR A 134 -0.64 -1.33 6.13
C TYR A 134 -1.49 -0.47 7.06
N SER A 135 -2.43 -1.09 7.80
CA SER A 135 -3.25 -0.42 8.80
C SER A 135 -3.99 0.79 8.20
N MET A 136 -3.74 1.98 8.66
CA MET A 136 -4.24 3.25 8.10
C MET A 136 -3.88 3.40 6.62
N GLY A 137 -2.69 2.96 6.20
CA GLY A 137 -2.28 2.92 4.79
C GLY A 137 -3.10 1.92 3.97
N GLY A 138 -3.57 0.85 4.59
CA GLY A 138 -4.48 -0.12 3.97
C GLY A 138 -5.84 0.52 3.63
N GLY A 139 -6.41 1.30 4.55
CA GLY A 139 -7.61 2.11 4.29
C GLY A 139 -7.36 3.16 3.20
N ALA A 140 -6.23 3.87 3.28
CA ALA A 140 -5.83 4.86 2.27
C ALA A 140 -5.72 4.28 0.84
N SER A 141 -5.41 2.98 0.73
CA SER A 141 -5.39 2.29 -0.57
C SER A 141 -6.78 2.18 -1.20
N HIS A 142 -7.83 2.06 -0.38
CA HIS A 142 -9.21 2.12 -0.86
C HIS A 142 -9.61 3.55 -1.26
N ASP A 143 -9.18 4.57 -0.50
CA ASP A 143 -9.38 5.97 -0.89
C ASP A 143 -8.71 6.28 -2.24
N ALA A 144 -7.48 5.80 -2.46
CA ALA A 144 -6.81 5.94 -3.75
C ALA A 144 -7.60 5.26 -4.87
N ALA A 145 -8.23 4.11 -4.63
CA ALA A 145 -9.09 3.44 -5.61
C ALA A 145 -10.38 4.20 -5.91
N MET A 146 -10.89 4.98 -4.96
CA MET A 146 -12.00 5.90 -5.20
C MET A 146 -11.59 7.11 -6.04
N MET A 147 -10.33 7.56 -5.92
CA MET A 147 -9.78 8.69 -6.68
C MET A 147 -9.41 8.32 -8.10
N ASP A 148 -8.85 7.12 -8.32
CA ASP A 148 -8.38 6.65 -9.62
C ASP A 148 -8.91 5.26 -9.98
N GLY A 149 -9.99 5.24 -10.75
CA GLY A 149 -10.60 4.01 -11.27
C GLY A 149 -9.77 3.26 -12.32
N SER A 150 -8.57 3.75 -12.69
CA SER A 150 -7.67 3.07 -13.62
C SER A 150 -6.72 2.09 -12.95
N LEU A 151 -6.61 2.11 -11.62
CA LEU A 151 -5.83 1.17 -10.83
C LEU A 151 -6.19 -0.29 -11.15
N LYS A 152 -5.22 -1.18 -11.03
CA LYS A 152 -5.40 -2.60 -11.35
C LYS A 152 -5.67 -3.48 -10.16
N ALA A 153 -5.20 -3.08 -8.99
CA ALA A 153 -5.49 -3.77 -7.74
C ALA A 153 -5.29 -2.87 -6.52
N VAL A 154 -6.03 -3.19 -5.47
CA VAL A 154 -5.78 -2.75 -4.10
C VAL A 154 -5.31 -3.97 -3.29
N ILE A 155 -4.18 -3.84 -2.60
CA ILE A 155 -3.72 -4.83 -1.64
C ILE A 155 -3.68 -4.17 -0.27
N SER A 156 -4.69 -4.41 0.56
CA SER A 156 -4.80 -3.78 1.88
C SER A 156 -4.39 -4.76 2.98
N LEU A 157 -3.39 -4.34 3.77
CA LEU A 157 -2.71 -5.15 4.78
C LEU A 157 -3.23 -4.73 6.15
N ASN A 158 -4.05 -5.56 6.79
CA ASN A 158 -4.72 -5.26 8.05
C ASN A 158 -5.34 -3.84 8.06
N PRO A 159 -6.17 -3.50 7.07
CA PRO A 159 -6.63 -2.13 6.89
C PRO A 159 -7.51 -1.68 8.05
N THR A 160 -7.39 -0.40 8.37
CA THR A 160 -8.35 0.32 9.21
C THR A 160 -8.95 1.46 8.41
N VAL A 161 -10.23 1.76 8.65
CA VAL A 161 -10.87 2.94 8.06
C VAL A 161 -11.25 3.89 9.18
N ILE A 162 -10.77 5.11 9.11
CA ILE A 162 -11.18 6.21 9.98
C ILE A 162 -11.70 7.31 9.08
N PHE A 163 -12.94 7.76 9.32
CA PHE A 163 -13.49 8.90 8.63
C PHE A 163 -13.20 10.17 9.41
N GLU A 164 -12.71 11.17 8.73
CA GLU A 164 -12.35 12.46 9.32
C GLU A 164 -13.48 13.49 9.26
N ASP A 165 -14.41 13.32 8.32
CA ASP A 165 -15.59 14.17 8.26
C ASP A 165 -16.74 13.55 9.07
N CYS A 166 -16.86 14.01 10.31
CA CYS A 166 -17.92 13.61 11.23
C CYS A 166 -19.33 13.80 10.68
N ASN A 167 -19.51 14.71 9.70
CA ASN A 167 -20.82 14.92 9.08
C ASN A 167 -21.26 13.73 8.21
N LEU A 168 -20.33 12.89 7.79
CA LEU A 168 -20.61 11.72 6.99
C LEU A 168 -20.84 10.46 7.83
N CYS A 169 -20.45 10.48 9.11
CA CYS A 169 -20.65 9.36 10.00
C CYS A 169 -22.12 9.20 10.44
N PRO A 170 -22.70 8.00 10.39
CA PRO A 170 -24.02 7.76 10.94
C PRO A 170 -24.05 7.98 12.45
N GLY A 171 -24.99 8.75 12.96
CA GLY A 171 -25.24 8.82 14.39
C GLY A 171 -24.88 10.11 15.12
N ASN A 172 -24.26 11.08 14.51
CA ASN A 172 -24.08 12.50 14.95
C ASN A 172 -23.76 12.80 16.44
N ASP A 173 -23.23 11.87 17.21
CA ASP A 173 -22.95 12.06 18.65
C ASP A 173 -21.46 12.33 18.93
N TYR A 174 -20.80 13.02 18.00
CA TYR A 174 -19.36 13.28 18.07
C TYR A 174 -19.01 14.71 18.54
N ASP A 175 -19.88 15.34 19.33
CA ASP A 175 -19.61 16.66 19.89
C ASP A 175 -18.32 16.68 20.71
N GLY A 176 -17.29 17.31 20.16
CA GLY A 176 -15.98 17.50 20.82
C GLY A 176 -14.91 16.47 20.51
N VAL A 177 -15.15 15.56 19.57
CA VAL A 177 -14.14 14.58 19.12
C VAL A 177 -13.45 15.09 17.86
N THR A 178 -12.11 15.08 17.87
CA THR A 178 -11.28 15.53 16.74
C THR A 178 -11.25 14.51 15.58
N TYR A 179 -11.70 13.28 15.82
CA TYR A 179 -11.70 12.18 14.87
C TYR A 179 -13.05 11.47 14.93
N CYS A 180 -13.61 11.20 13.77
CA CYS A 180 -14.80 10.40 13.63
C CYS A 180 -14.43 9.02 13.15
N ILE A 181 -14.75 8.02 13.95
CA ILE A 181 -14.47 6.64 13.68
C ILE A 181 -15.75 6.03 13.12
N CYS A 182 -15.86 5.94 11.80
CA CYS A 182 -16.96 5.23 11.15
C CYS A 182 -16.54 4.68 9.79
N LEU A 183 -17.18 3.61 9.36
CA LEU A 183 -17.14 3.13 7.99
C LEU A 183 -18.37 3.70 7.25
N VAL A 184 -18.12 4.44 6.20
CA VAL A 184 -19.14 4.88 5.25
C VAL A 184 -19.00 4.01 4.01
N PRO A 185 -19.98 3.14 3.69
CA PRO A 185 -19.85 2.16 2.59
C PRO A 185 -19.52 2.78 1.25
N GLU A 186 -19.94 4.03 1.01
CA GLU A 186 -19.67 4.77 -0.22
C GLU A 186 -18.18 4.98 -0.49
N PHE A 187 -17.33 4.90 0.53
CA PHE A 187 -15.88 5.09 0.38
C PHE A 187 -15.10 3.83 0.05
N VAL A 188 -15.76 2.69 0.07
CA VAL A 188 -15.24 1.43 -0.44
C VAL A 188 -16.03 0.94 -1.66
N ASP A 189 -16.87 1.82 -2.24
CA ASP A 189 -17.69 1.54 -3.43
C ASP A 189 -16.89 1.75 -4.72
N HIS A 190 -15.85 0.95 -4.92
CA HIS A 190 -15.05 0.96 -6.14
C HIS A 190 -15.03 -0.42 -6.81
N ALA A 191 -14.80 -0.44 -8.11
CA ALA A 191 -14.75 -1.67 -8.92
C ALA A 191 -13.34 -2.27 -9.03
N ILE A 192 -12.34 -1.70 -8.36
CA ILE A 192 -10.95 -2.15 -8.45
C ILE A 192 -10.80 -3.48 -7.71
N PRO A 193 -10.24 -4.54 -8.33
CA PRO A 193 -9.98 -5.82 -7.68
C PRO A 193 -9.18 -5.64 -6.39
N SER A 194 -9.60 -6.28 -5.32
CA SER A 194 -9.04 -6.06 -4.00
C SER A 194 -8.67 -7.35 -3.27
N LEU A 195 -7.45 -7.37 -2.73
CA LEU A 195 -6.98 -8.39 -1.81
C LEU A 195 -6.83 -7.76 -0.42
N ILE A 196 -7.56 -8.29 0.55
CA ILE A 196 -7.60 -7.79 1.92
C ILE A 196 -7.00 -8.84 2.84
N PHE A 197 -5.98 -8.47 3.61
CA PHE A 197 -5.46 -9.28 4.70
C PHE A 197 -6.04 -8.78 6.01
N ALA A 198 -6.49 -9.70 6.87
CA ALA A 198 -7.06 -9.40 8.17
C ALA A 198 -6.63 -10.44 9.21
N GLY A 199 -6.50 -10.05 10.46
CA GLY A 199 -6.30 -10.99 11.57
C GLY A 199 -7.62 -11.31 12.26
N GLU A 200 -7.86 -12.59 12.57
CA GLU A 200 -9.12 -13.04 13.21
C GLU A 200 -9.37 -12.34 14.56
N VAL A 201 -8.31 -11.99 15.29
CA VAL A 201 -8.42 -11.42 16.64
C VAL A 201 -7.96 -9.96 16.74
N GLU A 202 -7.88 -9.24 15.62
CA GLU A 202 -7.47 -7.81 15.61
C GLU A 202 -8.29 -6.93 16.56
N LEU A 203 -9.58 -7.19 16.68
CA LEU A 203 -10.46 -6.43 17.56
C LEU A 203 -10.06 -6.52 19.06
N ASN A 204 -9.32 -7.56 19.47
CA ASN A 204 -8.78 -7.66 20.82
C ASN A 204 -7.71 -6.59 21.10
N GLU A 205 -7.00 -6.15 20.08
CA GLU A 205 -5.94 -5.13 20.15
C GLU A 205 -6.51 -3.74 19.83
N LEU A 206 -7.46 -3.67 18.92
CA LEU A 206 -8.04 -2.46 18.37
C LEU A 206 -9.53 -2.31 18.72
N THR A 207 -9.86 -2.40 20.01
CA THR A 207 -11.27 -2.41 20.48
C THR A 207 -12.09 -1.18 20.08
N ALA A 208 -11.44 -0.04 19.83
CA ALA A 208 -12.09 1.20 19.36
C ALA A 208 -12.43 1.13 17.84
N TYR A 209 -11.99 0.10 17.14
CA TYR A 209 -12.16 -0.06 15.69
C TYR A 209 -13.21 -1.11 15.32
N GLU A 210 -14.15 -1.38 16.22
CA GLU A 210 -15.29 -2.26 15.92
C GLU A 210 -16.08 -1.72 14.72
N GLY A 211 -16.24 -2.54 13.70
CA GLY A 211 -16.90 -2.17 12.45
C GLY A 211 -16.00 -1.43 11.42
N LEU A 212 -14.67 -1.39 11.64
CA LEU A 212 -13.74 -0.57 10.84
C LEU A 212 -12.50 -1.35 10.36
N LEU A 213 -12.46 -2.64 10.56
CA LEU A 213 -11.35 -3.50 10.21
C LEU A 213 -11.52 -4.15 8.83
N GLY A 214 -10.56 -4.95 8.43
CA GLY A 214 -10.55 -5.59 7.11
C GLY A 214 -11.79 -6.41 6.80
N GLN A 215 -12.35 -7.10 7.79
CA GLN A 215 -13.59 -7.87 7.65
C GLN A 215 -14.79 -6.97 7.32
N ASP A 216 -14.86 -5.81 7.96
CA ASP A 216 -15.95 -4.82 7.75
C ASP A 216 -15.81 -4.15 6.39
N ILE A 217 -14.59 -3.80 5.99
CA ILE A 217 -14.30 -3.27 4.66
C ILE A 217 -14.75 -4.28 3.60
N TYR A 218 -14.32 -5.55 3.73
CA TYR A 218 -14.71 -6.61 2.81
C TYR A 218 -16.23 -6.78 2.71
N ALA A 219 -16.92 -6.74 3.86
CA ALA A 219 -18.38 -6.89 3.92
C ALA A 219 -19.13 -5.73 3.24
N ASN A 220 -18.58 -4.51 3.32
CA ASN A 220 -19.22 -3.29 2.80
C ASN A 220 -18.86 -2.98 1.34
N MET A 221 -17.77 -3.54 0.80
CA MET A 221 -17.46 -3.40 -0.63
C MET A 221 -18.56 -4.03 -1.50
N PRO A 222 -18.80 -3.48 -2.71
CA PRO A 222 -19.80 -4.01 -3.64
C PRO A 222 -19.63 -5.50 -3.92
N THR A 223 -20.75 -6.21 -4.04
CA THR A 223 -20.73 -7.64 -4.44
C THR A 223 -20.29 -7.86 -5.88
N THR A 224 -20.26 -6.80 -6.67
CA THR A 224 -19.78 -6.78 -8.07
C THR A 224 -18.29 -6.57 -8.20
N THR A 225 -17.61 -6.16 -7.13
CA THR A 225 -16.15 -6.01 -7.12
C THR A 225 -15.49 -7.37 -6.90
N ASP A 226 -14.51 -7.70 -7.74
CA ASP A 226 -13.66 -8.86 -7.52
C ASP A 226 -12.83 -8.65 -6.26
N LYS A 227 -13.14 -9.38 -5.20
CA LYS A 227 -12.48 -9.23 -3.90
C LYS A 227 -12.19 -10.55 -3.23
N ILE A 228 -11.03 -10.62 -2.59
CA ILE A 228 -10.59 -11.77 -1.79
C ILE A 228 -10.17 -11.26 -0.42
N MET A 229 -10.59 -11.94 0.64
CA MET A 229 -10.05 -11.73 1.98
C MET A 229 -9.24 -12.94 2.41
N PHE A 230 -8.06 -12.68 2.92
CA PHE A 230 -7.22 -13.67 3.57
C PHE A 230 -7.17 -13.36 5.07
N GLU A 231 -7.81 -14.20 5.88
CA GLU A 231 -7.88 -14.02 7.31
C GLU A 231 -6.91 -14.98 8.01
N GLY A 232 -5.99 -14.42 8.80
CA GLY A 232 -5.05 -15.18 9.61
C GLY A 232 -5.72 -15.68 10.90
N ALA A 233 -5.78 -17.01 11.10
CA ALA A 233 -6.37 -17.59 12.29
C ALA A 233 -5.54 -17.25 13.54
N ASN A 234 -6.20 -16.80 14.61
CA ASN A 234 -5.60 -16.32 15.86
C ASN A 234 -4.57 -15.19 15.70
N SER A 235 -4.54 -14.52 14.56
CA SER A 235 -3.61 -13.43 14.28
C SER A 235 -4.21 -12.07 14.63
N GLY A 236 -3.38 -11.18 15.15
CA GLY A 236 -3.72 -9.80 15.50
C GLY A 236 -3.50 -8.81 14.35
N HIS A 237 -3.37 -7.52 14.71
CA HIS A 237 -3.21 -6.44 13.76
C HIS A 237 -1.88 -6.47 12.98
N GLY A 238 -0.84 -7.10 13.54
CA GLY A 238 0.46 -7.26 12.90
C GLY A 238 0.52 -8.31 11.77
N PHE A 239 -0.53 -9.12 11.59
CA PHE A 239 -0.53 -10.30 10.72
C PHE A 239 0.08 -10.08 9.35
N ALA A 240 -0.23 -8.99 8.69
CA ALA A 240 0.30 -8.67 7.37
C ALA A 240 1.26 -7.46 7.38
N ALA A 241 1.83 -7.10 8.53
CA ALA A 241 2.83 -6.04 8.60
C ALA A 241 4.08 -6.36 7.77
N TYR A 242 4.40 -7.66 7.63
CA TYR A 242 5.52 -8.17 6.84
C TYR A 242 5.05 -9.27 5.88
N PRO A 243 5.73 -9.46 4.72
CA PRO A 243 5.36 -10.50 3.75
C PRO A 243 5.51 -11.93 4.28
N SER A 244 6.34 -12.13 5.30
CA SER A 244 6.52 -13.42 5.98
C SER A 244 5.40 -13.73 7.00
N GLY A 245 4.51 -12.78 7.27
CA GLY A 245 3.59 -12.84 8.40
C GLY A 245 4.29 -12.55 9.73
N GLU A 246 3.53 -12.56 10.84
CA GLU A 246 4.08 -12.56 12.21
C GLU A 246 4.62 -13.93 12.58
#